data_1afe48a71e2c49f9a34bd5f1ed5ae2fb
#
_entry.id   1afe48a71e2c49f9a34bd5f1ed5ae2fb
#
_cell.length_a   1.000
_cell.length_b   1.000
_cell.length_c   1.000
_cell.angle_alpha   90.00
_cell.angle_beta   90.00
_cell.angle_gamma   90.00
#
_symmetry.space_group_name_H-M   'P 1'
#
loop_
_entity.id
_entity.type
_entity.pdbx_description
1 polymer ?
#
loop_
_entity_poly.entity_id
_entity_poly.type
_entity_poly.pdbx_seq_one_letter_code
_entity_poly.pdbx_strand_id
1 'polypeptide(L)'
;MFTLRDTRYNDIRLTFKEDGHKYNDSLGNEYKSATTLLHEYKPEFDKQYWLKKKAQELHISEKRLEKQWADITKEACERGTNTHNGLEDGIKGSSMFKQAVQYMIRSNGEMITVADIPNINMNIKELDIKEFIELTENKYPEIYNVFNYYTNKGYKIYSEIGAFLIDYLVSGTIDVLCIRDDQFVIGDWKTNRGGLKFESGYYKKDKKQIPHQLTDEWVTKRDTLLPPVNNLPDCNGSIYNLQLSLYAFMVESILGIPNAGLWLCHIDSDFVLNEYGQPKRFPDGLYHVKRNPVEKVSLFKMKYLKEEIIKILNDRRKVIAASRIQSKSLFD
;
A
#
# COMPACT_ATOMS: atom_id res chain seq x y z
N MET A 1 -15.99 6.79 -10.78
CA MET A 1 -16.51 6.01 -9.62
C MET A 1 -16.54 4.56 -10.03
N PHE A 2 -15.88 3.68 -9.33
CA PHE A 2 -15.94 2.26 -9.63
C PHE A 2 -16.74 1.51 -8.56
N THR A 3 -17.30 0.38 -8.95
CA THR A 3 -18.17 -0.43 -8.10
C THR A 3 -17.60 -1.83 -7.94
N LEU A 4 -17.28 -2.21 -6.71
CA LEU A 4 -16.90 -3.57 -6.35
C LEU A 4 -18.15 -4.36 -5.99
N ARG A 5 -18.31 -5.59 -6.51
CA ARG A 5 -19.41 -6.50 -6.18
C ARG A 5 -18.87 -7.76 -5.52
N ASP A 6 -19.51 -8.18 -4.45
CA ASP A 6 -19.29 -9.48 -3.84
C ASP A 6 -20.61 -10.26 -3.85
N THR A 7 -20.70 -11.23 -4.75
CA THR A 7 -21.91 -12.07 -4.91
C THR A 7 -22.16 -13.01 -3.74
N ARG A 8 -21.15 -13.25 -2.87
CA ARG A 8 -21.31 -14.05 -1.65
C ARG A 8 -22.34 -13.46 -0.69
N TYR A 9 -22.58 -12.14 -0.77
CA TYR A 9 -23.45 -11.39 0.14
C TYR A 9 -24.65 -10.76 -0.58
N ASN A 10 -25.35 -11.52 -1.39
CA ASN A 10 -26.57 -11.08 -2.08
C ASN A 10 -26.41 -9.82 -2.92
N ASP A 11 -25.41 -9.80 -3.79
CA ASP A 11 -25.12 -8.67 -4.70
C ASP A 11 -24.86 -7.32 -4.01
N ILE A 12 -24.34 -7.35 -2.78
CA ILE A 12 -23.90 -6.11 -2.14
C ILE A 12 -22.86 -5.44 -3.01
N ARG A 13 -23.13 -4.21 -3.38
CA ARG A 13 -22.29 -3.39 -4.22
C ARG A 13 -21.47 -2.45 -3.33
N LEU A 14 -20.16 -2.49 -3.44
CA LEU A 14 -19.26 -1.52 -2.82
C LEU A 14 -18.88 -0.45 -3.87
N THR A 15 -19.04 0.80 -3.50
CA THR A 15 -18.69 1.95 -4.35
C THR A 15 -17.53 2.70 -3.73
N PHE A 16 -16.52 2.98 -4.50
CA PHE A 16 -15.40 3.86 -4.13
C PHE A 16 -15.63 5.26 -4.69
N LYS A 17 -15.50 6.27 -3.85
CA LYS A 17 -15.47 7.68 -4.23
C LYS A 17 -14.05 8.20 -4.06
N GLU A 18 -13.45 8.64 -5.15
CA GLU A 18 -12.08 9.16 -5.16
C GLU A 18 -11.97 10.44 -4.32
N ASP A 19 -12.97 11.31 -4.43
CA ASP A 19 -13.12 12.46 -3.53
C ASP A 19 -13.41 11.99 -2.10
N GLY A 20 -12.47 12.27 -1.20
CA GLY A 20 -12.50 11.83 0.18
C GLY A 20 -12.10 10.37 0.43
N HIS A 21 -11.71 9.63 -0.60
CA HIS A 21 -11.23 8.22 -0.51
C HIS A 21 -12.16 7.33 0.30
N LYS A 22 -13.47 7.35 -0.05
CA LYS A 22 -14.54 6.69 0.71
C LYS A 22 -15.06 5.45 0.00
N TYR A 23 -15.28 4.39 0.78
CA TYR A 23 -15.92 3.16 0.33
C TYR A 23 -17.27 3.02 1.03
N ASN A 24 -18.36 2.89 0.25
CA ASN A 24 -19.69 2.70 0.78
C ASN A 24 -20.38 1.54 0.05
N ASP A 25 -21.11 0.70 0.78
CA ASP A 25 -21.91 -0.34 0.17
C ASP A 25 -23.33 0.12 -0.19
N SER A 26 -24.06 -0.73 -0.90
CA SER A 26 -25.46 -0.49 -1.30
C SER A 26 -26.44 -0.51 -0.13
N LEU A 27 -26.00 -0.91 1.07
CA LEU A 27 -26.77 -0.89 2.31
C LEU A 27 -26.49 0.35 3.16
N GLY A 28 -25.60 1.26 2.70
CA GLY A 28 -25.25 2.48 3.39
C GLY A 28 -24.12 2.34 4.42
N ASN A 29 -23.47 1.18 4.51
CA ASN A 29 -22.32 1.05 5.40
C ASN A 29 -21.07 1.70 4.79
N GLU A 30 -20.30 2.39 5.63
CA GLU A 30 -18.97 2.92 5.26
C GLU A 30 -17.88 1.93 5.65
N TYR A 31 -16.95 1.67 4.70
CA TYR A 31 -15.82 0.76 4.87
C TYR A 31 -14.54 1.55 5.13
N LYS A 32 -13.70 1.04 5.99
CA LYS A 32 -12.32 1.52 6.11
C LYS A 32 -11.44 0.87 5.05
N SER A 33 -10.54 1.64 4.44
CA SER A 33 -9.48 1.04 3.65
C SER A 33 -8.53 0.24 4.54
N ALA A 34 -7.88 -0.78 3.98
CA ALA A 34 -6.87 -1.58 4.68
C ALA A 34 -5.79 -0.69 5.31
N THR A 35 -5.28 0.28 4.56
CA THR A 35 -4.26 1.22 5.04
C THR A 35 -4.76 2.11 6.18
N THR A 36 -5.98 2.65 6.09
CA THR A 36 -6.59 3.45 7.16
C THR A 36 -6.76 2.64 8.44
N LEU A 37 -7.27 1.40 8.33
CA LEU A 37 -7.42 0.53 9.49
C LEU A 37 -6.08 0.25 10.17
N LEU A 38 -5.05 -0.10 9.41
CA LEU A 38 -3.74 -0.44 9.96
C LEU A 38 -3.01 0.75 10.59
N HIS A 39 -3.26 1.96 10.10
CA HIS A 39 -2.69 3.18 10.66
C HIS A 39 -3.25 3.51 12.06
N GLU A 40 -4.41 3.01 12.44
CA GLU A 40 -4.97 3.16 13.81
C GLU A 40 -4.11 2.46 14.88
N TYR A 41 -3.29 1.50 14.46
CA TYR A 41 -2.37 0.77 15.35
C TYR A 41 -0.95 1.35 15.38
N LYS A 42 -0.72 2.51 14.74
CA LYS A 42 0.53 3.25 14.89
C LYS A 42 0.43 4.25 16.05
N PRO A 43 1.52 4.44 16.81
CA PRO A 43 1.60 5.56 17.73
C PRO A 43 1.36 6.89 17.00
N GLU A 44 0.60 7.78 17.63
CA GLU A 44 0.28 9.08 17.06
C GLU A 44 1.53 9.93 16.92
N PHE A 45 1.68 10.57 15.76
CA PHE A 45 2.75 11.53 15.52
C PHE A 45 2.31 12.94 15.93
N ASP A 46 2.89 13.47 17.00
CA ASP A 46 2.64 14.85 17.43
C ASP A 46 3.30 15.84 16.46
N LYS A 47 2.53 16.16 15.39
CA LYS A 47 2.98 17.09 14.35
C LYS A 47 3.36 18.46 14.92
N GLN A 48 2.60 18.99 15.87
CA GLN A 48 2.81 20.34 16.40
C GLN A 48 4.09 20.43 17.23
N TYR A 49 4.30 19.46 18.12
CA TYR A 49 5.54 19.36 18.89
C TYR A 49 6.77 19.30 17.96
N TRP A 50 6.73 18.40 16.98
CA TRP A 50 7.87 18.22 16.08
C TRP A 50 8.08 19.40 15.15
N LEU A 51 7.02 20.06 14.69
CA LEU A 51 7.09 21.25 13.85
C LEU A 51 7.86 22.37 14.60
N LYS A 52 7.42 22.68 15.82
CA LYS A 52 8.06 23.71 16.67
C LYS A 52 9.52 23.38 16.95
N LYS A 53 9.79 22.16 17.40
CA LYS A 53 11.15 21.70 17.74
C LYS A 53 12.09 21.75 16.53
N LYS A 54 11.64 21.27 15.37
CA LYS A 54 12.47 21.24 14.15
C LYS A 54 12.66 22.61 13.52
N ALA A 55 11.68 23.49 13.56
CA ALA A 55 11.82 24.85 13.11
C ALA A 55 12.91 25.60 13.90
N GLN A 56 12.93 25.43 15.23
CA GLN A 56 13.98 25.98 16.10
C GLN A 56 15.36 25.39 15.77
N GLU A 57 15.46 24.06 15.63
CA GLU A 57 16.74 23.38 15.27
C GLU A 57 17.31 23.85 13.92
N LEU A 58 16.46 24.21 12.97
CA LEU A 58 16.83 24.61 11.61
C LEU A 58 16.91 26.13 11.42
N HIS A 59 16.60 26.92 12.46
CA HIS A 59 16.53 28.37 12.41
C HIS A 59 15.63 28.90 11.28
N ILE A 60 14.45 28.29 11.07
CA ILE A 60 13.44 28.72 10.10
C ILE A 60 12.07 28.83 10.79
N SER A 61 11.12 29.53 10.14
CA SER A 61 9.76 29.63 10.66
C SER A 61 9.03 28.29 10.56
N GLU A 62 8.10 28.01 11.49
CA GLU A 62 7.23 26.84 11.46
C GLU A 62 6.47 26.75 10.13
N LYS A 63 5.94 27.87 9.62
CA LYS A 63 5.25 27.94 8.33
C LYS A 63 6.13 27.50 7.16
N ARG A 64 7.42 27.90 7.16
CA ARG A 64 8.36 27.46 6.12
C ARG A 64 8.63 25.95 6.22
N LEU A 65 8.82 25.43 7.43
CA LEU A 65 9.05 24.01 7.65
C LEU A 65 7.83 23.17 7.28
N GLU A 66 6.63 23.62 7.64
CA GLU A 66 5.38 22.95 7.29
C GLU A 66 5.21 22.87 5.77
N LYS A 67 5.50 23.95 5.04
CA LYS A 67 5.51 23.94 3.58
C LYS A 67 6.52 22.94 3.02
N GLN A 68 7.75 22.90 3.54
CA GLN A 68 8.75 21.91 3.10
C GLN A 68 8.25 20.48 3.33
N TRP A 69 7.60 20.18 4.46
CA TRP A 69 7.03 18.85 4.70
C TRP A 69 5.90 18.51 3.73
N ALA A 70 5.04 19.49 3.44
CA ALA A 70 3.97 19.31 2.45
C ALA A 70 4.53 19.05 1.04
N ASP A 71 5.54 19.82 0.62
CA ASP A 71 6.20 19.66 -0.69
C ASP A 71 6.87 18.29 -0.79
N ILE A 72 7.61 17.84 0.24
CA ILE A 72 8.22 16.50 0.29
C ILE A 72 7.15 15.40 0.17
N THR A 73 6.03 15.55 0.89
CA THR A 73 4.94 14.57 0.85
C THR A 73 4.31 14.53 -0.54
N LYS A 74 4.03 15.69 -1.13
CA LYS A 74 3.46 15.80 -2.47
C LYS A 74 4.33 15.12 -3.52
N GLU A 75 5.62 15.43 -3.56
CA GLU A 75 6.57 14.80 -4.49
C GLU A 75 6.67 13.28 -4.28
N ALA A 76 6.65 12.82 -3.03
CA ALA A 76 6.67 11.38 -2.73
C ALA A 76 5.40 10.69 -3.21
N CYS A 77 4.22 11.29 -3.01
CA CYS A 77 2.94 10.76 -3.49
C CYS A 77 2.88 10.73 -5.03
N GLU A 78 3.23 11.83 -5.70
CA GLU A 78 3.24 11.90 -7.17
C GLU A 78 4.16 10.83 -7.77
N ARG A 79 5.37 10.69 -7.23
CA ARG A 79 6.33 9.69 -7.67
C ARG A 79 5.81 8.27 -7.42
N GLY A 80 5.25 8.01 -6.24
CA GLY A 80 4.63 6.72 -5.92
C GLY A 80 3.51 6.37 -6.89
N THR A 81 2.57 7.30 -7.10
CA THR A 81 1.46 7.11 -8.04
C THR A 81 1.95 6.82 -9.46
N ASN A 82 2.93 7.57 -9.96
CA ASN A 82 3.47 7.36 -11.30
C ASN A 82 4.12 5.97 -11.45
N THR A 83 4.88 5.51 -10.44
CA THR A 83 5.49 4.18 -10.47
C THR A 83 4.42 3.08 -10.41
N HIS A 84 3.43 3.19 -9.51
CA HIS A 84 2.30 2.24 -9.44
C HIS A 84 1.55 2.17 -10.76
N ASN A 85 1.16 3.32 -11.32
CA ASN A 85 0.44 3.38 -12.60
C ASN A 85 1.24 2.74 -13.74
N GLY A 86 2.55 2.98 -13.79
CA GLY A 86 3.41 2.38 -14.82
C GLY A 86 3.50 0.86 -14.72
N LEU A 87 3.57 0.31 -13.50
CA LEU A 87 3.57 -1.13 -13.26
C LEU A 87 2.20 -1.76 -13.50
N GLU A 88 1.13 -1.10 -13.05
CA GLU A 88 -0.25 -1.50 -13.33
C GLU A 88 -0.51 -1.54 -14.84
N ASP A 89 -0.14 -0.49 -15.54
CA ASP A 89 -0.22 -0.39 -17.00
C ASP A 89 0.56 -1.51 -17.69
N GLY A 90 1.74 -1.83 -17.21
CA GLY A 90 2.54 -2.94 -17.71
C GLY A 90 1.84 -4.28 -17.55
N ILE A 91 1.14 -4.52 -16.43
CA ILE A 91 0.41 -5.77 -16.17
C ILE A 91 -0.90 -5.82 -16.96
N LYS A 92 -1.68 -4.74 -16.96
CA LYS A 92 -2.98 -4.63 -17.64
C LYS A 92 -2.86 -4.48 -19.16
N GLY A 93 -1.66 -4.18 -19.66
CA GLY A 93 -1.40 -3.99 -21.09
C GLY A 93 -1.88 -2.66 -21.65
N SER A 94 -1.76 -2.48 -22.98
CA SER A 94 -2.02 -1.22 -23.70
C SER A 94 -3.50 -0.91 -24.00
N SER A 95 -4.46 -1.50 -23.28
CA SER A 95 -5.87 -1.28 -23.56
C SER A 95 -6.31 0.17 -23.30
N MET A 96 -7.16 0.73 -24.16
CA MET A 96 -7.72 2.09 -24.05
C MET A 96 -8.51 2.33 -22.76
N PHE A 97 -8.81 1.29 -21.98
CA PHE A 97 -9.73 1.30 -20.83
C PHE A 97 -9.05 1.18 -19.48
N LYS A 98 -7.73 1.29 -19.41
CA LYS A 98 -6.90 1.07 -18.21
C LYS A 98 -7.37 1.84 -16.97
N GLN A 99 -7.80 3.07 -17.12
CA GLN A 99 -8.20 3.94 -16.00
C GLN A 99 -9.65 3.75 -15.56
N ALA A 100 -10.49 3.10 -16.37
CA ALA A 100 -11.92 2.95 -16.12
C ALA A 100 -12.31 1.58 -15.56
N VAL A 101 -11.36 0.64 -15.45
CA VAL A 101 -11.66 -0.76 -15.14
C VAL A 101 -10.95 -1.20 -13.87
N GLN A 102 -11.74 -1.66 -12.92
CA GLN A 102 -11.24 -2.37 -11.75
C GLN A 102 -11.60 -3.85 -11.82
N TYR A 103 -10.74 -4.67 -11.25
CA TYR A 103 -10.95 -6.10 -11.13
C TYR A 103 -11.40 -6.47 -9.72
N MET A 104 -12.24 -7.47 -9.62
CA MET A 104 -12.72 -8.00 -8.35
C MET A 104 -12.77 -9.53 -8.40
N ILE A 105 -12.49 -10.17 -7.27
CA ILE A 105 -12.65 -11.62 -7.11
C ILE A 105 -14.04 -11.91 -6.56
N ARG A 106 -14.77 -12.83 -7.19
CA ARG A 106 -15.99 -13.44 -6.66
C ARG A 106 -15.70 -14.63 -5.76
N SER A 107 -16.64 -14.97 -4.91
CA SER A 107 -16.55 -16.13 -4.01
C SER A 107 -16.40 -17.49 -4.72
N ASN A 108 -16.79 -17.59 -6.00
CA ASN A 108 -16.57 -18.77 -6.83
C ASN A 108 -15.17 -18.81 -7.49
N GLY A 109 -14.28 -17.88 -7.17
CA GLY A 109 -12.95 -17.77 -7.78
C GLY A 109 -12.90 -17.04 -9.11
N GLU A 110 -14.05 -16.66 -9.67
CA GLU A 110 -14.11 -15.89 -10.91
C GLU A 110 -13.61 -14.47 -10.68
N MET A 111 -12.74 -13.98 -11.55
CA MET A 111 -12.39 -12.57 -11.62
C MET A 111 -13.32 -11.85 -12.57
N ILE A 112 -13.85 -10.74 -12.13
CA ILE A 112 -14.74 -9.89 -12.94
C ILE A 112 -14.16 -8.49 -13.06
N THR A 113 -14.51 -7.84 -14.16
CA THR A 113 -14.30 -6.41 -14.35
C THR A 113 -15.49 -5.63 -13.81
N VAL A 114 -15.20 -4.50 -13.17
CA VAL A 114 -16.21 -3.54 -12.76
C VAL A 114 -15.93 -2.24 -13.50
N ALA A 115 -16.80 -1.87 -14.40
CA ALA A 115 -16.72 -0.63 -15.16
C ALA A 115 -17.98 0.21 -14.95
N ASP A 116 -17.80 1.52 -14.91
CA ASP A 116 -18.94 2.46 -14.91
C ASP A 116 -19.58 2.61 -16.29
N ILE A 117 -19.01 1.97 -17.31
CA ILE A 117 -19.51 2.05 -18.69
C ILE A 117 -20.41 0.84 -18.96
N PRO A 118 -21.73 1.03 -19.14
CA PRO A 118 -22.62 -0.05 -19.46
C PRO A 118 -22.30 -0.66 -20.84
N ASN A 119 -22.40 -2.01 -20.93
CA ASN A 119 -22.25 -2.81 -22.15
C ASN A 119 -20.83 -3.01 -22.71
N ILE A 120 -19.78 -2.75 -21.96
CA ILE A 120 -18.44 -3.20 -22.37
C ILE A 120 -18.19 -4.60 -21.77
N ASN A 121 -18.17 -5.60 -22.63
CA ASN A 121 -17.76 -6.95 -22.27
C ASN A 121 -16.23 -6.98 -22.22
N MET A 122 -15.65 -6.61 -21.06
CA MET A 122 -14.21 -6.57 -20.89
C MET A 122 -13.74 -7.83 -20.19
N ASN A 123 -12.95 -8.62 -20.89
CA ASN A 123 -12.22 -9.72 -20.28
C ASN A 123 -11.14 -9.16 -19.37
N ILE A 124 -11.02 -9.73 -18.18
CA ILE A 124 -9.91 -9.48 -17.28
C ILE A 124 -8.63 -9.88 -18.01
N LYS A 125 -7.69 -8.95 -18.13
CA LYS A 125 -6.44 -9.24 -18.77
C LYS A 125 -5.45 -9.82 -17.76
N GLU A 126 -5.00 -11.03 -18.06
CA GLU A 126 -3.84 -11.63 -17.42
C GLU A 126 -2.57 -10.94 -17.92
N LEU A 127 -1.52 -10.97 -17.11
CA LEU A 127 -0.20 -10.48 -17.51
C LEU A 127 0.30 -11.16 -18.77
N ASP A 128 0.69 -10.36 -19.77
CA ASP A 128 1.59 -10.76 -20.85
C ASP A 128 2.99 -10.24 -20.53
N ILE A 129 3.94 -11.16 -20.32
CA ILE A 129 5.31 -10.80 -19.92
C ILE A 129 6.04 -9.97 -20.99
N LYS A 130 5.80 -10.25 -22.26
CA LYS A 130 6.46 -9.50 -23.37
C LYS A 130 5.94 -8.07 -23.41
N GLU A 131 4.63 -7.91 -23.32
CA GLU A 131 3.99 -6.61 -23.29
C GLU A 131 4.40 -5.83 -22.02
N PHE A 132 4.52 -6.48 -20.87
CA PHE A 132 5.03 -5.85 -19.63
C PHE A 132 6.44 -5.28 -19.83
N ILE A 133 7.36 -6.05 -20.42
CA ILE A 133 8.72 -5.59 -20.69
C ILE A 133 8.72 -4.39 -21.63
N GLU A 134 7.93 -4.44 -22.69
CA GLU A 134 7.80 -3.36 -23.68
C GLU A 134 7.24 -2.08 -23.04
N LEU A 135 6.12 -2.17 -22.31
CA LEU A 135 5.45 -1.02 -21.71
C LEU A 135 6.25 -0.39 -20.56
N THR A 136 7.02 -1.19 -19.83
CA THR A 136 7.90 -0.69 -18.77
C THR A 136 9.30 -0.33 -19.29
N GLU A 137 9.54 -0.38 -20.62
CA GLU A 137 10.84 -0.11 -21.25
C GLU A 137 11.99 -0.92 -20.63
N ASN A 138 11.68 -2.14 -20.16
CA ASN A 138 12.62 -3.04 -19.48
C ASN A 138 13.32 -2.41 -18.26
N LYS A 139 12.66 -1.48 -17.56
CA LYS A 139 13.23 -0.81 -16.38
C LYS A 139 13.31 -1.71 -15.14
N TYR A 140 12.52 -2.80 -15.09
CA TYR A 140 12.32 -3.60 -13.90
C TYR A 140 12.64 -5.10 -14.12
N PRO A 141 13.90 -5.46 -14.44
CA PRO A 141 14.27 -6.86 -14.72
C PRO A 141 14.03 -7.79 -13.52
N GLU A 142 14.14 -7.30 -12.28
CA GLU A 142 13.87 -8.10 -11.08
C GLU A 142 12.39 -8.47 -10.97
N ILE A 143 11.49 -7.55 -11.31
CA ILE A 143 10.03 -7.78 -11.34
C ILE A 143 9.69 -8.79 -12.44
N TYR A 144 10.26 -8.60 -13.63
CA TYR A 144 10.13 -9.55 -14.73
C TYR A 144 10.51 -10.98 -14.30
N ASN A 145 11.63 -11.15 -13.61
CA ASN A 145 12.07 -12.46 -13.13
C ASN A 145 11.08 -13.09 -12.14
N VAL A 146 10.48 -12.29 -11.26
CA VAL A 146 9.42 -12.75 -10.34
C VAL A 146 8.18 -13.20 -11.11
N PHE A 147 7.74 -12.41 -12.07
CA PHE A 147 6.57 -12.76 -12.88
C PHE A 147 6.82 -14.00 -13.72
N ASN A 148 7.97 -14.11 -14.37
CA ASN A 148 8.35 -15.28 -15.12
C ASN A 148 8.43 -16.56 -14.25
N TYR A 149 8.92 -16.42 -13.01
CA TYR A 149 8.93 -17.53 -12.05
C TYR A 149 7.50 -18.02 -11.73
N TYR A 150 6.55 -17.13 -11.48
CA TYR A 150 5.18 -17.51 -11.15
C TYR A 150 4.41 -18.04 -12.37
N THR A 151 4.54 -17.40 -13.53
CA THR A 151 3.88 -17.87 -14.76
C THR A 151 4.36 -19.27 -15.18
N ASN A 152 5.66 -19.55 -15.05
CA ASN A 152 6.22 -20.89 -15.29
C ASN A 152 5.71 -21.95 -14.29
N LYS A 153 5.15 -21.54 -13.15
CA LYS A 153 4.50 -22.42 -12.18
C LYS A 153 2.98 -22.50 -12.36
N GLY A 154 2.45 -21.97 -13.46
CA GLY A 154 1.03 -21.99 -13.78
C GLY A 154 0.19 -20.94 -13.05
N TYR A 155 0.81 -19.93 -12.43
CA TYR A 155 0.05 -18.80 -11.89
C TYR A 155 -0.35 -17.83 -13.00
N LYS A 156 -1.58 -17.35 -12.90
CA LYS A 156 -2.07 -16.18 -13.62
C LYS A 156 -1.81 -14.93 -12.75
N ILE A 157 -1.41 -13.85 -13.36
CA ILE A 157 -1.02 -12.62 -12.66
C ILE A 157 -1.95 -11.47 -13.05
N TYR A 158 -2.49 -10.80 -12.05
CA TYR A 158 -3.42 -9.69 -12.18
C TYR A 158 -2.99 -8.52 -11.31
N SER A 159 -3.34 -7.29 -11.72
CA SER A 159 -3.07 -6.08 -10.96
C SER A 159 -4.36 -5.39 -10.53
N GLU A 160 -4.27 -4.63 -9.43
CA GLU A 160 -5.34 -3.77 -8.91
C GLU A 160 -6.64 -4.54 -8.63
N ILE A 161 -6.52 -5.63 -7.88
CA ILE A 161 -7.66 -6.47 -7.51
C ILE A 161 -8.36 -5.92 -6.26
N GLY A 162 -9.58 -5.44 -6.42
CA GLY A 162 -10.42 -5.02 -5.31
C GLY A 162 -10.91 -6.20 -4.48
N ALA A 163 -10.81 -6.08 -3.14
CA ALA A 163 -11.31 -7.06 -2.18
C ALA A 163 -11.93 -6.37 -0.98
N PHE A 164 -12.95 -6.99 -0.36
CA PHE A 164 -13.58 -6.44 0.84
C PHE A 164 -14.20 -7.53 1.72
N LEU A 165 -14.29 -7.22 3.02
CA LEU A 165 -14.89 -8.07 4.05
C LEU A 165 -16.06 -7.35 4.69
N ILE A 166 -17.28 -7.79 4.40
CA ILE A 166 -18.51 -7.17 4.89
C ILE A 166 -18.61 -7.22 6.42
N ASP A 167 -18.28 -8.37 7.01
CA ASP A 167 -18.38 -8.56 8.47
C ASP A 167 -17.49 -7.62 9.28
N TYR A 168 -16.48 -7.05 8.63
CA TYR A 168 -15.50 -6.15 9.25
C TYR A 168 -15.55 -4.73 8.69
N LEU A 169 -16.34 -4.49 7.64
CA LEU A 169 -16.40 -3.23 6.91
C LEU A 169 -15.00 -2.72 6.56
N VAL A 170 -14.21 -3.59 5.92
CA VAL A 170 -12.84 -3.31 5.47
C VAL A 170 -12.72 -3.64 4.01
N SER A 171 -12.06 -2.77 3.26
CA SER A 171 -11.81 -2.94 1.82
C SER A 171 -10.39 -2.56 1.46
N GLY A 172 -9.96 -2.95 0.28
CA GLY A 172 -8.67 -2.55 -0.28
C GLY A 172 -8.48 -3.03 -1.69
N THR A 173 -7.39 -2.58 -2.29
CA THR A 173 -6.96 -2.97 -3.62
C THR A 173 -5.59 -3.64 -3.52
N ILE A 174 -5.47 -4.80 -4.14
CA ILE A 174 -4.26 -5.63 -4.14
C ILE A 174 -3.45 -5.29 -5.39
N ASP A 175 -2.25 -4.77 -5.22
CA ASP A 175 -1.40 -4.33 -6.33
C ASP A 175 -1.09 -5.47 -7.29
N VAL A 176 -0.73 -6.64 -6.76
CA VAL A 176 -0.42 -7.85 -7.55
C VAL A 176 -1.01 -9.09 -6.91
N LEU A 177 -1.82 -9.81 -7.66
CA LEU A 177 -2.32 -11.13 -7.29
C LEU A 177 -1.81 -12.16 -8.30
N CYS A 178 -1.01 -13.12 -7.83
CA CYS A 178 -0.64 -14.31 -8.57
C CYS A 178 -1.51 -15.45 -8.07
N ILE A 179 -2.33 -16.05 -8.93
CA ILE A 179 -3.30 -17.08 -8.53
C ILE A 179 -3.27 -18.27 -9.46
N ARG A 180 -3.48 -19.45 -8.90
CA ARG A 180 -3.80 -20.71 -9.58
C ARG A 180 -4.87 -21.46 -8.79
N ASP A 181 -5.33 -22.60 -9.29
CA ASP A 181 -6.53 -23.28 -8.77
C ASP A 181 -6.46 -23.64 -7.27
N ASP A 182 -5.28 -23.95 -6.74
CA ASP A 182 -5.08 -24.47 -5.40
C ASP A 182 -4.47 -23.48 -4.39
N GLN A 183 -3.96 -22.35 -4.87
CA GLN A 183 -3.27 -21.36 -4.01
C GLN A 183 -3.02 -20.03 -4.69
N PHE A 184 -2.66 -19.02 -3.88
CA PHE A 184 -2.32 -17.69 -4.39
C PHE A 184 -1.10 -17.10 -3.68
N VAL A 185 -0.53 -16.06 -4.31
CA VAL A 185 0.56 -15.25 -3.78
C VAL A 185 0.19 -13.78 -3.99
N ILE A 186 0.52 -12.92 -3.02
CA ILE A 186 0.29 -11.48 -3.13
C ILE A 186 1.63 -10.74 -3.16
N GLY A 187 1.71 -9.76 -4.05
CA GLY A 187 2.77 -8.78 -4.13
C GLY A 187 2.25 -7.36 -3.94
N ASP A 188 3.13 -6.46 -3.50
CA ASP A 188 2.80 -5.06 -3.28
C ASP A 188 4.02 -4.19 -3.59
N TRP A 189 3.79 -2.99 -4.14
CA TRP A 189 4.82 -2.04 -4.52
C TRP A 189 5.01 -0.97 -3.44
N LYS A 190 6.26 -0.62 -3.15
CA LYS A 190 6.57 0.50 -2.26
C LYS A 190 7.69 1.36 -2.83
N THR A 191 7.49 2.67 -2.74
CA THR A 191 8.42 3.68 -3.30
C THR A 191 8.93 4.66 -2.25
N ASN A 192 8.73 4.35 -0.96
CA ASN A 192 9.10 5.25 0.12
C ASN A 192 10.61 5.46 0.19
N ARG A 193 11.03 6.72 0.34
CA ARG A 193 12.43 7.08 0.54
C ARG A 193 13.00 6.44 1.81
N GLY A 194 14.25 5.98 1.71
CA GLY A 194 14.98 5.37 2.83
C GLY A 194 14.73 3.89 3.02
N GLY A 195 14.01 3.26 2.10
CA GLY A 195 13.84 1.82 2.03
C GLY A 195 12.96 1.23 3.11
N LEU A 196 12.98 -0.09 3.20
CA LEU A 196 12.27 -0.84 4.22
C LEU A 196 13.10 -0.97 5.48
N LYS A 197 12.43 -0.83 6.61
CA LYS A 197 12.98 -1.04 7.95
C LYS A 197 12.12 -2.06 8.66
N PHE A 198 12.76 -3.07 9.26
CA PHE A 198 12.11 -4.12 10.03
C PHE A 198 12.32 -3.95 11.53
N GLU A 199 12.97 -2.86 11.92
CA GLU A 199 13.21 -2.46 13.31
C GLU A 199 12.78 -1.01 13.50
N SER A 200 12.28 -0.67 14.69
CA SER A 200 12.06 0.72 15.08
C SER A 200 13.40 1.42 15.31
N GLY A 201 13.51 2.66 14.84
CA GLY A 201 14.76 3.42 14.99
C GLY A 201 14.85 4.62 14.04
N TYR A 202 16.05 5.17 13.97
CA TYR A 202 16.35 6.32 13.10
C TYR A 202 17.84 6.38 12.77
N TYR A 203 18.18 7.00 11.66
CA TYR A 203 19.56 7.38 11.35
C TYR A 203 19.97 8.61 12.15
N LYS A 204 21.19 8.59 12.73
CA LYS A 204 21.75 9.78 13.34
C LYS A 204 21.87 10.90 12.30
N LYS A 205 21.91 12.14 12.81
CA LYS A 205 22.07 13.32 11.97
C LYS A 205 23.42 13.96 12.20
N ASP A 206 24.13 14.24 11.10
CA ASP A 206 25.20 15.23 11.11
C ASP A 206 24.60 16.62 11.20
N LYS A 207 24.97 17.34 12.26
CA LYS A 207 24.48 18.71 12.55
C LYS A 207 25.46 19.81 12.16
N LYS A 208 26.59 19.44 11.53
CA LYS A 208 27.62 20.40 11.13
C LYS A 208 27.18 21.38 10.06
N GLN A 209 26.15 21.02 9.31
CA GLN A 209 25.56 21.83 8.23
C GLN A 209 24.03 21.93 8.33
N ILE A 210 23.47 22.99 7.75
CA ILE A 210 22.03 23.16 7.65
C ILE A 210 21.64 23.15 6.17
N PRO A 211 20.67 22.31 5.77
CA PRO A 211 19.90 21.35 6.59
C PRO A 211 20.76 20.16 7.05
N HIS A 212 20.45 19.65 8.25
CA HIS A 212 21.12 18.48 8.80
C HIS A 212 21.01 17.28 7.87
N GLN A 213 22.10 16.56 7.68
CA GLN A 213 22.16 15.35 6.84
C GLN A 213 21.99 14.08 7.69
N LEU A 214 21.40 13.03 7.11
CA LEU A 214 21.41 11.72 7.74
C LEU A 214 22.80 11.09 7.57
N THR A 215 23.28 10.42 8.62
CA THR A 215 24.48 9.59 8.56
C THR A 215 24.11 8.15 8.21
N ASP A 216 25.08 7.28 8.07
CA ASP A 216 24.94 5.82 7.90
C ASP A 216 24.70 5.09 9.24
N GLU A 217 24.80 5.79 10.38
CA GLU A 217 24.66 5.20 11.71
C GLU A 217 23.18 5.07 12.10
N TRP A 218 22.69 3.81 12.19
CA TRP A 218 21.36 3.48 12.65
C TRP A 218 21.29 3.33 14.16
N VAL A 219 20.28 3.93 14.79
CA VAL A 219 19.98 3.79 16.21
C VAL A 219 18.68 3.03 16.36
N THR A 220 18.76 1.79 16.80
CA THR A 220 17.57 0.95 17.08
C THR A 220 16.87 1.45 18.32
N LYS A 221 15.52 1.45 18.28
CA LYS A 221 14.62 1.70 19.38
C LYS A 221 13.76 0.46 19.67
N ARG A 222 13.10 0.47 20.82
CA ARG A 222 12.16 -0.58 21.22
C ARG A 222 10.70 -0.16 21.08
N ASP A 223 10.43 0.85 20.24
CA ASP A 223 9.08 1.33 20.01
C ASP A 223 8.29 0.25 19.25
N THR A 224 7.04 -0.01 19.66
CA THR A 224 6.16 -1.01 19.07
C THR A 224 4.89 -0.37 18.55
N LEU A 225 4.17 -1.09 17.70
CA LEU A 225 2.81 -0.75 17.34
C LEU A 225 1.91 -0.79 18.59
N LEU A 226 0.69 -0.26 18.46
CA LEU A 226 -0.32 -0.27 19.54
C LEU A 226 -0.99 -1.64 19.67
N PRO A 227 -1.54 -1.99 20.86
CA PRO A 227 -2.35 -3.20 21.00
C PRO A 227 -3.50 -3.23 19.98
N PRO A 228 -3.87 -4.41 19.45
CA PRO A 228 -3.46 -5.75 19.88
C PRO A 228 -2.22 -6.32 19.18
N VAL A 229 -1.47 -5.51 18.44
CA VAL A 229 -0.30 -5.92 17.64
C VAL A 229 1.02 -5.34 18.16
N ASN A 230 1.09 -5.03 19.44
CA ASN A 230 2.27 -4.47 20.10
C ASN A 230 3.46 -5.44 20.27
N ASN A 231 3.33 -6.65 19.73
CA ASN A 231 4.45 -7.57 19.50
C ASN A 231 5.27 -7.23 18.25
N LEU A 232 4.81 -6.30 17.42
CA LEU A 232 5.49 -5.85 16.21
C LEU A 232 6.20 -4.51 16.44
N PRO A 233 7.42 -4.30 15.91
CA PRO A 233 8.11 -3.01 16.01
C PRO A 233 7.37 -1.91 15.25
N ASP A 234 7.42 -0.66 15.76
CA ASP A 234 6.90 0.50 15.04
C ASP A 234 7.85 0.90 13.91
N CYS A 235 7.64 0.28 12.76
CA CYS A 235 8.38 0.55 11.53
C CYS A 235 7.50 0.35 10.28
N ASN A 236 7.99 0.83 9.13
CA ASN A 236 7.24 0.69 7.87
C ASN A 236 7.14 -0.78 7.43
N GLY A 237 8.16 -1.60 7.66
CA GLY A 237 8.12 -3.03 7.35
C GLY A 237 7.01 -3.78 8.06
N SER A 238 6.72 -3.45 9.33
CA SER A 238 5.59 -4.04 10.09
C SER A 238 4.26 -3.66 9.46
N ILE A 239 4.05 -2.39 9.13
CA ILE A 239 2.78 -1.91 8.54
C ILE A 239 2.55 -2.52 7.15
N TYR A 240 3.58 -2.56 6.30
CA TYR A 240 3.46 -3.17 4.97
C TYR A 240 3.24 -4.69 5.04
N ASN A 241 3.87 -5.36 6.02
CA ASN A 241 3.64 -6.78 6.24
C ASN A 241 2.21 -7.06 6.72
N LEU A 242 1.67 -6.23 7.61
CA LEU A 242 0.26 -6.29 8.01
C LEU A 242 -0.68 -6.01 6.83
N GLN A 243 -0.36 -5.05 5.96
CA GLN A 243 -1.15 -4.75 4.76
C GLN A 243 -1.25 -5.96 3.83
N LEU A 244 -0.12 -6.57 3.47
CA LEU A 244 -0.07 -7.78 2.67
C LEU A 244 -0.82 -8.94 3.33
N SER A 245 -0.67 -9.08 4.65
CA SER A 245 -1.34 -10.13 5.43
C SER A 245 -2.85 -9.95 5.49
N LEU A 246 -3.33 -8.69 5.57
CA LEU A 246 -4.76 -8.40 5.53
C LEU A 246 -5.35 -8.73 4.15
N TYR A 247 -4.66 -8.38 3.08
CA TYR A 247 -5.06 -8.77 1.73
C TYR A 247 -5.07 -10.30 1.53
N ALA A 248 -4.06 -10.99 2.05
CA ALA A 248 -4.06 -12.46 2.03
C ALA A 248 -5.25 -13.05 2.79
N PHE A 249 -5.59 -12.49 3.95
CA PHE A 249 -6.76 -12.90 4.72
C PHE A 249 -8.07 -12.66 3.96
N MET A 250 -8.18 -11.54 3.23
CA MET A 250 -9.33 -11.25 2.38
C MET A 250 -9.48 -12.32 1.28
N VAL A 251 -8.41 -12.59 0.54
CA VAL A 251 -8.43 -13.57 -0.55
C VAL A 251 -8.71 -14.99 -0.04
N GLU A 252 -8.06 -15.42 1.06
CA GLU A 252 -8.38 -16.72 1.70
C GLU A 252 -9.85 -16.80 2.12
N SER A 253 -10.41 -15.74 2.70
CA SER A 253 -11.80 -15.70 3.13
C SER A 253 -12.80 -15.75 1.96
N ILE A 254 -12.45 -15.16 0.83
CA ILE A 254 -13.29 -15.10 -0.37
C ILE A 254 -13.22 -16.42 -1.14
N LEU A 255 -12.02 -16.95 -1.38
CA LEU A 255 -11.79 -18.06 -2.28
C LEU A 255 -11.72 -19.43 -1.59
N GLY A 256 -11.40 -19.47 -0.30
CA GLY A 256 -11.18 -20.72 0.42
C GLY A 256 -9.90 -21.47 0.07
N ILE A 257 -8.97 -20.84 -0.66
CA ILE A 257 -7.66 -21.41 -1.02
C ILE A 257 -6.54 -20.77 -0.19
N PRO A 258 -5.43 -21.49 0.12
CA PRO A 258 -4.39 -20.99 0.99
C PRO A 258 -3.45 -19.99 0.32
N ASN A 259 -2.93 -19.06 1.12
CA ASN A 259 -1.82 -18.21 0.73
C ASN A 259 -0.51 -19.02 0.66
N ALA A 260 0.18 -18.98 -0.48
CA ALA A 260 1.47 -19.65 -0.71
C ALA A 260 2.67 -18.72 -0.52
N GLY A 261 2.46 -17.41 -0.37
CA GLY A 261 3.54 -16.46 -0.14
C GLY A 261 3.11 -15.01 -0.26
N LEU A 262 3.91 -14.17 0.36
CA LEU A 262 3.80 -12.72 0.30
C LEU A 262 5.15 -12.15 -0.09
N TRP A 263 5.16 -11.17 -0.97
CA TRP A 263 6.38 -10.45 -1.31
C TRP A 263 6.09 -8.95 -1.45
N LEU A 264 7.13 -8.18 -1.16
CA LEU A 264 7.11 -6.74 -1.29
C LEU A 264 8.25 -6.32 -2.20
N CYS A 265 7.94 -5.49 -3.16
CA CYS A 265 8.90 -4.88 -4.05
C CYS A 265 9.08 -3.43 -3.67
N HIS A 266 10.28 -3.08 -3.23
CA HIS A 266 10.66 -1.71 -2.98
C HIS A 266 11.42 -1.17 -4.18
N ILE A 267 10.91 -0.08 -4.76
CA ILE A 267 11.51 0.62 -5.89
C ILE A 267 12.05 1.94 -5.36
N ASP A 268 13.36 2.01 -5.19
CA ASP A 268 14.04 3.18 -4.65
C ASP A 268 14.39 4.15 -5.77
N SER A 269 14.00 5.41 -5.57
CA SER A 269 14.37 6.48 -6.50
C SER A 269 15.87 6.78 -6.38
N ASP A 270 16.52 7.03 -7.52
CA ASP A 270 17.95 7.35 -7.56
C ASP A 270 18.21 8.80 -7.13
N PHE A 271 18.18 9.00 -5.81
CA PHE A 271 18.45 10.31 -5.22
C PHE A 271 19.94 10.70 -5.34
N VAL A 272 20.18 12.00 -5.37
CA VAL A 272 21.52 12.54 -5.08
C VAL A 272 21.87 12.19 -3.64
N LEU A 273 23.01 11.55 -3.43
CA LEU A 273 23.44 11.10 -2.11
C LEU A 273 24.38 12.12 -1.44
N ASN A 274 24.38 12.13 -0.10
CA ASN A 274 25.36 12.81 0.71
C ASN A 274 26.60 11.93 0.90
N GLU A 275 27.58 12.43 1.66
CA GLU A 275 28.83 11.73 1.95
C GLU A 275 28.67 10.41 2.74
N TYR A 276 27.54 10.21 3.40
CA TYR A 276 27.18 9.00 4.15
C TYR A 276 26.35 7.99 3.32
N GLY A 277 26.19 8.23 2.01
CA GLY A 277 25.37 7.37 1.16
C GLY A 277 23.87 7.49 1.39
N GLN A 278 23.39 8.48 2.15
CA GLN A 278 21.96 8.75 2.37
C GLN A 278 21.46 9.81 1.40
N PRO A 279 20.14 9.83 1.09
CA PRO A 279 19.56 10.91 0.28
C PRO A 279 19.92 12.27 0.83
N LYS A 280 20.54 13.10 -0.01
CA LYS A 280 21.00 14.45 0.37
C LYS A 280 19.83 15.40 0.53
N ARG A 281 19.72 16.06 1.67
CA ARG A 281 18.81 17.15 1.90
C ARG A 281 19.45 18.46 1.45
N PHE A 282 18.81 19.16 0.51
CA PHE A 282 19.32 20.39 -0.07
C PHE A 282 18.88 21.64 0.74
N PRO A 283 19.46 22.85 0.47
CA PRO A 283 19.11 24.07 1.18
C PRO A 283 17.64 24.50 1.07
N ASP A 284 16.95 24.09 0.00
CA ASP A 284 15.50 24.26 -0.15
C ASP A 284 14.68 23.36 0.80
N GLY A 285 15.34 22.42 1.46
CA GLY A 285 14.75 21.45 2.37
C GLY A 285 14.24 20.17 1.70
N LEU A 286 14.40 20.05 0.38
CA LEU A 286 13.92 18.94 -0.44
C LEU A 286 15.02 17.90 -0.69
N TYR A 287 14.63 16.81 -1.35
CA TYR A 287 15.52 15.73 -1.80
C TYR A 287 15.37 15.59 -3.31
N HIS A 288 16.46 15.70 -4.03
CA HIS A 288 16.44 15.68 -5.49
C HIS A 288 16.91 14.34 -6.03
N VAL A 289 16.23 13.85 -7.06
CA VAL A 289 16.69 12.70 -7.85
C VAL A 289 17.80 13.14 -8.80
N LYS A 290 18.64 12.22 -9.22
CA LYS A 290 19.67 12.48 -10.22
C LYS A 290 19.06 12.87 -11.56
N ARG A 291 19.83 13.54 -12.41
CA ARG A 291 19.38 13.97 -13.74
C ARG A 291 18.93 12.81 -14.64
N ASN A 292 19.62 11.67 -14.58
CA ASN A 292 19.30 10.44 -15.28
C ASN A 292 19.13 9.34 -14.21
N PRO A 293 17.95 9.24 -13.58
CA PRO A 293 17.76 8.33 -12.47
C PRO A 293 17.69 6.87 -12.97
N VAL A 294 18.33 5.99 -12.23
CA VAL A 294 18.21 4.53 -12.37
C VAL A 294 17.57 4.00 -11.09
N GLU A 295 16.31 3.62 -11.18
CA GLU A 295 15.56 3.07 -10.04
C GLU A 295 16.16 1.72 -9.63
N LYS A 296 16.29 1.53 -8.32
CA LYS A 296 16.78 0.28 -7.75
C LYS A 296 15.64 -0.53 -7.19
N VAL A 297 15.47 -1.73 -7.70
CA VAL A 297 14.47 -2.68 -7.25
C VAL A 297 15.05 -3.60 -6.17
N SER A 298 14.32 -3.79 -5.09
CA SER A 298 14.64 -4.73 -4.01
C SER A 298 13.41 -5.54 -3.64
N LEU A 299 13.56 -6.87 -3.63
CA LEU A 299 12.47 -7.81 -3.36
C LEU A 299 12.62 -8.40 -1.95
N PHE A 300 11.52 -8.43 -1.21
CA PHE A 300 11.47 -8.94 0.16
C PHE A 300 10.37 -10.00 0.26
N LYS A 301 10.74 -11.18 0.73
CA LYS A 301 9.76 -12.19 1.14
C LYS A 301 9.18 -11.78 2.48
N MET A 302 7.85 -11.69 2.57
CA MET A 302 7.15 -11.26 3.76
C MET A 302 6.49 -12.46 4.46
N LYS A 303 6.35 -12.35 5.78
CA LYS A 303 5.71 -13.37 6.60
C LYS A 303 4.19 -13.13 6.60
N TYR A 304 3.38 -14.19 6.51
CA TYR A 304 1.94 -14.07 6.70
C TYR A 304 1.61 -13.94 8.20
N LEU A 305 1.20 -12.75 8.62
CA LEU A 305 0.86 -12.39 10.01
C LEU A 305 -0.64 -12.64 10.26
N LYS A 306 -1.11 -13.86 10.00
CA LYS A 306 -2.54 -14.22 10.08
C LYS A 306 -3.13 -14.01 11.46
N GLU A 307 -2.39 -14.34 12.52
CA GLU A 307 -2.85 -14.19 13.90
C GLU A 307 -3.02 -12.72 14.29
N GLU A 308 -2.09 -11.86 13.87
CA GLU A 308 -2.16 -10.42 14.07
C GLU A 308 -3.36 -9.82 13.35
N ILE A 309 -3.62 -10.26 12.12
CA ILE A 309 -4.80 -9.81 11.35
C ILE A 309 -6.10 -10.23 12.04
N ILE A 310 -6.19 -11.44 12.55
CA ILE A 310 -7.36 -11.90 13.31
C ILE A 310 -7.59 -11.02 14.56
N LYS A 311 -6.53 -10.64 15.28
CA LYS A 311 -6.63 -9.74 16.44
C LYS A 311 -7.16 -8.35 16.01
N ILE A 312 -6.63 -7.77 14.94
CA ILE A 312 -7.06 -6.48 14.37
C ILE A 312 -8.54 -6.54 13.95
N LEU A 313 -8.94 -7.58 13.24
CA LEU A 313 -10.31 -7.74 12.76
C LEU A 313 -11.30 -7.97 13.90
N ASN A 314 -10.91 -8.71 14.95
CA ASN A 314 -11.73 -8.86 16.15
C ASN A 314 -11.91 -7.53 16.90
N ASP A 315 -10.87 -6.71 16.96
CA ASP A 315 -10.95 -5.36 17.53
C ASP A 315 -11.89 -4.48 16.71
N ARG A 316 -11.73 -4.48 15.39
CA ARG A 316 -12.61 -3.77 14.45
C ARG A 316 -14.09 -4.17 14.60
N ARG A 317 -14.38 -5.47 14.79
CA ARG A 317 -15.75 -5.99 15.02
C ARG A 317 -16.37 -5.40 16.29
N LYS A 318 -15.60 -5.25 17.36
CA LYS A 318 -16.08 -4.60 18.61
C LYS A 318 -16.46 -3.14 18.37
N VAL A 319 -15.66 -2.40 17.62
CA VAL A 319 -15.93 -0.99 17.26
C VAL A 319 -17.24 -0.89 16.48
N ILE A 320 -17.44 -1.76 15.47
CA ILE A 320 -18.68 -1.79 14.67
C ILE A 320 -19.90 -2.11 15.56
N ALA A 321 -19.78 -3.08 16.45
CA ALA A 321 -20.87 -3.43 17.38
C ALA A 321 -21.23 -2.27 18.30
N ALA A 322 -20.24 -1.57 18.85
CA ALA A 322 -20.46 -0.41 19.73
C ALA A 322 -21.16 0.75 18.98
N SER A 323 -20.75 1.05 17.75
CA SER A 323 -21.38 2.12 16.95
C SER A 323 -22.83 1.82 16.61
N ARG A 324 -23.18 0.55 16.33
CA ARG A 324 -24.56 0.12 16.07
C ARG A 324 -25.47 0.22 17.30
N ILE A 325 -24.93 0.04 18.51
CA ILE A 325 -25.69 0.22 19.76
C ILE A 325 -25.98 1.71 20.00
N GLN A 326 -24.96 2.57 19.82
CA GLN A 326 -25.15 4.02 19.97
C GLN A 326 -26.18 4.60 18.98
N SER A 327 -26.18 4.15 17.73
CA SER A 327 -27.16 4.61 16.75
C SER A 327 -28.59 4.19 17.11
N LYS A 328 -28.81 3.02 17.69
CA LYS A 328 -30.13 2.59 18.16
C LYS A 328 -30.63 3.40 19.35
N SER A 329 -29.76 3.72 20.31
CA SER A 329 -30.15 4.49 21.50
C SER A 329 -30.44 5.98 21.24
N LEU A 330 -30.14 6.49 20.05
CA LEU A 330 -30.47 7.85 19.63
C LEU A 330 -31.85 7.96 18.94
N PHE A 331 -32.48 6.81 18.63
CA PHE A 331 -33.77 6.73 17.95
C PHE A 331 -34.88 6.07 18.80
N ASP A 332 -34.53 5.58 20.01
CA ASP A 332 -35.44 5.14 21.07
C ASP A 332 -35.61 6.29 22.12
#